data_1166a0d832b5a7e2b65ba4cfec7baa65
#
_entry.id   1166a0d832b5a7e2b65ba4cfec7baa65
#
_cell.length_a   1.000
_cell.length_b   1.000
_cell.length_c   1.000
_cell.angle_alpha   90.00
_cell.angle_beta   90.00
_cell.angle_gamma   90.00
#
_symmetry.space_group_name_H-M   'P 1'
#
loop_
_entity.id
_entity.type
_entity.pdbx_description
1 polymer ?
#
loop_
_entity_poly.entity_id
_entity_poly.type
_entity_poly.pdbx_seq_one_letter_code
_entity_poly.pdbx_strand_id
1 'polypeptide(L)'
;METRNAVSKDVLAGELEEARERTRLLLKSVSEEDLVTQHDQIMSPLIWDYGHIGNYEELWLLQKSHGKVLSKRELYDMYDASLHPREERPSLNLLDRKDAELYLDAVRKAVLETLEDADLGDGKDPLLKDGFVYNMIVQHEYQHNESMLQTLQLKKGEGYKPESRVELPAGGAVEEEMVPVPGGEFVMGTDDHARALDNERNAHVVDLPGFLIDATPVTNEAYLRFVEDGGYERPEFWSAAGWEYIKEERISAPKHWYQPEPHSWWTERFGFDEPLDPAAPVVHVSW
;
A
#
# COMPACT_ATOMS: atom_id res chain seq x y z
N MET A 1 26.18 -24.98 2.91
CA MET A 1 26.51 -23.57 2.74
C MET A 1 26.12 -23.24 1.30
N GLU A 2 24.87 -22.83 1.09
CA GLU A 2 24.47 -22.32 -0.22
C GLU A 2 25.17 -20.97 -0.40
N THR A 3 25.92 -20.85 -1.49
CA THR A 3 26.48 -19.59 -1.92
C THR A 3 25.31 -18.66 -2.20
N ARG A 4 25.02 -17.71 -1.28
CA ARG A 4 24.12 -16.60 -1.59
C ARG A 4 24.60 -15.99 -2.90
N ASN A 5 23.76 -16.05 -3.94
CA ASN A 5 24.03 -15.31 -5.17
C ASN A 5 24.13 -13.82 -4.79
N ALA A 6 25.23 -13.18 -5.15
CA ALA A 6 25.39 -11.76 -4.95
C ALA A 6 24.22 -11.02 -5.61
N VAL A 7 23.61 -10.08 -4.90
CA VAL A 7 22.50 -9.27 -5.44
C VAL A 7 22.99 -8.53 -6.68
N SER A 8 22.29 -8.73 -7.81
CA SER A 8 22.64 -8.09 -9.09
C SER A 8 22.19 -6.63 -9.08
N LYS A 9 23.11 -5.71 -9.41
CA LYS A 9 22.79 -4.28 -9.59
C LYS A 9 21.78 -4.05 -10.71
N ASP A 10 21.85 -4.86 -11.80
CA ASP A 10 20.90 -4.79 -12.90
C ASP A 10 19.48 -5.16 -12.45
N VAL A 11 19.34 -6.13 -11.54
CA VAL A 11 18.04 -6.51 -10.97
C VAL A 11 17.48 -5.37 -10.12
N LEU A 12 18.29 -4.78 -9.24
CA LEU A 12 17.87 -3.64 -8.42
C LEU A 12 17.48 -2.42 -9.27
N ALA A 13 18.26 -2.11 -10.30
CA ALA A 13 17.95 -1.04 -11.25
C ALA A 13 16.60 -1.31 -11.94
N GLY A 14 16.38 -2.54 -12.42
CA GLY A 14 15.14 -2.94 -13.06
C GLY A 14 13.92 -2.87 -12.12
N GLU A 15 14.05 -3.32 -10.87
CA GLU A 15 12.98 -3.23 -9.85
C GLU A 15 12.63 -1.77 -9.52
N LEU A 16 13.62 -0.89 -9.42
CA LEU A 16 13.43 0.54 -9.21
C LEU A 16 12.67 1.20 -10.40
N GLU A 17 13.07 0.90 -11.63
CA GLU A 17 12.42 1.42 -12.83
C GLU A 17 10.99 0.90 -12.97
N GLU A 18 10.75 -0.39 -12.72
CA GLU A 18 9.43 -0.99 -12.75
C GLU A 18 8.48 -0.33 -11.73
N ALA A 19 8.94 -0.11 -10.49
CA ALA A 19 8.13 0.55 -9.46
C ALA A 19 7.72 1.95 -9.92
N ARG A 20 8.65 2.76 -10.45
CA ARG A 20 8.37 4.10 -10.95
C ARG A 20 7.41 4.11 -12.13
N GLU A 21 7.58 3.20 -13.07
CA GLU A 21 6.68 3.10 -14.20
C GLU A 21 5.25 2.75 -13.76
N ARG A 22 5.08 1.87 -12.79
CA ARG A 22 3.76 1.57 -12.19
C ARG A 22 3.14 2.80 -11.54
N THR A 23 3.92 3.59 -10.80
CA THR A 23 3.45 4.85 -10.22
C THR A 23 2.96 5.82 -11.30
N ARG A 24 3.72 5.97 -12.38
CA ARG A 24 3.37 6.84 -13.52
C ARG A 24 2.09 6.37 -14.22
N LEU A 25 1.98 5.07 -14.48
CA LEU A 25 0.78 4.48 -15.10
C LEU A 25 -0.46 4.69 -14.24
N LEU A 26 -0.33 4.56 -12.92
CA LEU A 26 -1.41 4.81 -11.97
C LEU A 26 -1.90 6.26 -12.07
N LEU A 27 -1.00 7.23 -12.10
CA LEU A 27 -1.34 8.65 -12.10
C LEU A 27 -1.70 9.20 -13.49
N LYS A 28 -1.44 8.47 -14.58
CA LYS A 28 -1.57 8.96 -15.94
C LYS A 28 -2.98 9.44 -16.31
N SER A 29 -4.01 8.74 -15.83
CA SER A 29 -5.42 9.09 -16.08
C SER A 29 -6.02 10.02 -15.01
N VAL A 30 -5.23 10.45 -14.03
CA VAL A 30 -5.69 11.35 -12.97
C VAL A 30 -5.61 12.80 -13.47
N SER A 31 -6.66 13.58 -13.26
CA SER A 31 -6.67 15.01 -13.63
C SER A 31 -5.75 15.84 -12.75
N GLU A 32 -5.33 17.03 -13.22
CA GLU A 32 -4.51 17.95 -12.42
C GLU A 32 -5.26 18.41 -11.16
N GLU A 33 -6.58 18.60 -11.25
CA GLU A 33 -7.42 18.94 -10.11
C GLU A 33 -7.43 17.82 -9.07
N ASP A 34 -7.62 16.57 -9.49
CA ASP A 34 -7.63 15.41 -8.60
C ASP A 34 -6.27 15.14 -7.95
N LEU A 35 -5.17 15.44 -8.66
CA LEU A 35 -3.81 15.29 -8.12
C LEU A 35 -3.57 16.16 -6.88
N VAL A 36 -4.05 17.40 -6.89
CA VAL A 36 -3.81 18.36 -5.80
C VAL A 36 -4.89 18.34 -4.73
N THR A 37 -6.01 17.68 -5.00
CA THR A 37 -7.14 17.61 -4.07
C THR A 37 -6.89 16.57 -2.99
N GLN A 38 -7.15 16.92 -1.73
CA GLN A 38 -7.26 15.96 -0.64
C GLN A 38 -8.66 15.33 -0.66
N HIS A 39 -8.78 14.12 -1.19
CA HIS A 39 -10.06 13.44 -1.40
C HIS A 39 -10.69 12.92 -0.10
N ASP A 40 -9.87 12.69 0.92
CA ASP A 40 -10.32 12.28 2.26
C ASP A 40 -9.33 12.80 3.32
N GLN A 41 -9.80 13.14 4.52
CA GLN A 41 -8.98 13.70 5.60
C GLN A 41 -7.86 12.76 6.06
N ILE A 42 -8.08 11.44 5.94
CA ILE A 42 -7.08 10.43 6.30
C ILE A 42 -6.04 10.19 5.21
N MET A 43 -6.20 10.82 4.03
CA MET A 43 -5.32 10.66 2.88
C MET A 43 -4.56 11.94 2.56
N SER A 44 -3.49 11.84 1.80
CA SER A 44 -2.75 12.99 1.26
C SER A 44 -3.27 13.35 -0.13
N PRO A 45 -3.02 14.57 -0.64
CA PRO A 45 -3.09 14.82 -2.06
C PRO A 45 -2.16 13.86 -2.82
N LEU A 46 -2.61 13.32 -3.94
CA LEU A 46 -1.81 12.35 -4.73
C LEU A 46 -0.46 12.92 -5.16
N ILE A 47 -0.41 14.21 -5.47
CA ILE A 47 0.84 14.90 -5.85
C ILE A 47 1.84 14.98 -4.68
N TRP A 48 1.34 15.03 -3.43
CA TRP A 48 2.22 14.96 -2.27
C TRP A 48 2.86 13.57 -2.15
N ASP A 49 2.09 12.49 -2.29
CA ASP A 49 2.62 11.12 -2.28
C ASP A 49 3.64 10.94 -3.42
N TYR A 50 3.37 11.49 -4.60
CA TYR A 50 4.28 11.42 -5.73
C TYR A 50 5.62 12.11 -5.46
N GLY A 51 5.60 13.34 -4.93
CA GLY A 51 6.82 14.05 -4.55
C GLY A 51 7.56 13.38 -3.38
N HIS A 52 6.81 12.84 -2.41
CA HIS A 52 7.36 12.13 -1.24
C HIS A 52 8.13 10.87 -1.62
N ILE A 53 7.67 10.09 -2.61
CA ILE A 53 8.42 8.95 -3.15
C ILE A 53 9.83 9.38 -3.58
N GLY A 54 9.95 10.46 -4.35
CA GLY A 54 11.26 10.99 -4.76
C GLY A 54 12.10 11.52 -3.61
N ASN A 55 11.46 12.19 -2.64
CA ASN A 55 12.12 12.70 -1.44
C ASN A 55 12.70 11.55 -0.59
N TYR A 56 11.96 10.50 -0.39
CA TYR A 56 12.40 9.34 0.39
C TYR A 56 13.51 8.57 -0.32
N GLU A 57 13.44 8.44 -1.64
CA GLU A 57 14.51 7.87 -2.47
C GLU A 57 15.79 8.70 -2.37
N GLU A 58 15.72 10.03 -2.49
CA GLU A 58 16.86 10.93 -2.32
C GLU A 58 17.47 10.80 -0.92
N LEU A 59 16.61 10.81 0.12
CA LEU A 59 17.07 10.69 1.51
C LEU A 59 17.93 9.46 1.72
N TRP A 60 17.40 8.29 1.37
CA TRP A 60 18.03 7.03 1.73
C TRP A 60 19.15 6.62 0.77
N LEU A 61 18.91 6.74 -0.55
CA LEU A 61 19.87 6.27 -1.55
C LEU A 61 20.96 7.28 -1.89
N LEU A 62 20.70 8.58 -1.73
CA LEU A 62 21.73 9.59 -2.01
C LEU A 62 22.31 10.19 -0.74
N GLN A 63 21.48 10.72 0.17
CA GLN A 63 22.00 11.46 1.31
C GLN A 63 22.59 10.52 2.37
N LYS A 64 21.84 9.50 2.81
CA LYS A 64 22.28 8.59 3.87
C LYS A 64 23.36 7.63 3.42
N SER A 65 23.21 7.04 2.22
CA SER A 65 24.16 6.02 1.74
C SER A 65 25.38 6.60 1.01
N HIS A 66 25.26 7.78 0.37
CA HIS A 66 26.34 8.34 -0.46
C HIS A 66 26.74 9.77 -0.12
N GLY A 67 26.07 10.41 0.85
CA GLY A 67 26.38 11.81 1.26
C GLY A 67 26.09 12.85 0.17
N LYS A 68 25.27 12.52 -0.84
CA LYS A 68 24.89 13.41 -1.94
C LYS A 68 23.53 14.06 -1.66
N VAL A 69 23.40 15.36 -1.91
CA VAL A 69 22.17 16.13 -1.76
C VAL A 69 21.88 16.78 -3.11
N LEU A 70 20.69 16.56 -3.66
CA LEU A 70 20.24 17.16 -4.92
C LEU A 70 19.26 18.31 -4.68
N SER A 71 18.29 18.10 -3.82
CA SER A 71 17.23 19.07 -3.57
C SER A 71 17.68 20.17 -2.59
N LYS A 72 17.06 21.35 -2.72
CA LYS A 72 17.16 22.38 -1.69
C LYS A 72 16.38 21.94 -0.44
N ARG A 73 16.81 22.49 0.70
CA ARG A 73 16.22 22.13 1.99
C ARG A 73 14.72 22.36 2.04
N GLU A 74 14.24 23.44 1.45
CA GLU A 74 12.82 23.79 1.45
C GLU A 74 11.98 22.75 0.70
N LEU A 75 12.48 22.19 -0.41
CA LEU A 75 11.83 21.13 -1.14
C LEU A 75 11.87 19.82 -0.35
N TYR A 76 13.00 19.53 0.26
CA TYR A 76 13.17 18.35 1.09
C TYR A 76 12.20 18.37 2.28
N ASP A 77 12.18 19.46 3.05
CA ASP A 77 11.32 19.59 4.24
C ASP A 77 9.82 19.51 3.85
N MET A 78 9.43 19.99 2.68
CA MET A 78 8.03 19.97 2.19
C MET A 78 7.46 18.55 2.05
N TYR A 79 8.28 17.60 1.65
CA TYR A 79 7.87 16.21 1.44
C TYR A 79 8.29 15.28 2.59
N ASP A 80 8.77 15.81 3.70
CA ASP A 80 9.05 15.03 4.91
C ASP A 80 7.77 14.75 5.69
N ALA A 81 7.36 13.47 5.72
CA ALA A 81 6.15 13.03 6.42
C ALA A 81 6.17 13.29 7.93
N SER A 82 7.36 13.43 8.53
CA SER A 82 7.52 13.72 9.96
C SER A 82 7.26 15.19 10.31
N LEU A 83 7.39 16.10 9.33
CA LEU A 83 7.19 17.53 9.51
C LEU A 83 5.76 17.97 9.19
N HIS A 84 5.07 17.27 8.29
CA HIS A 84 3.74 17.66 7.80
C HIS A 84 2.72 16.55 7.99
N PRO A 85 1.82 16.67 9.00
CA PRO A 85 0.67 15.80 9.14
C PRO A 85 -0.27 15.94 7.93
N ARG A 86 -1.11 14.92 7.68
CA ARG A 86 -1.93 14.87 6.45
C ARG A 86 -2.84 16.07 6.25
N GLU A 87 -3.39 16.61 7.32
CA GLU A 87 -4.27 17.79 7.30
C GLU A 87 -3.61 19.08 6.81
N GLU A 88 -2.29 19.18 6.94
CA GLU A 88 -1.53 20.35 6.50
C GLU A 88 -1.10 20.27 5.02
N ARG A 89 -0.96 19.05 4.48
CA ARG A 89 -0.40 18.80 3.14
C ARG A 89 -1.11 19.53 1.99
N PRO A 90 -2.45 19.69 2.02
CA PRO A 90 -3.13 20.47 0.97
C PRO A 90 -2.77 21.96 0.95
N SER A 91 -2.27 22.51 2.05
CA SER A 91 -1.88 23.92 2.15
C SER A 91 -0.43 24.19 1.74
N LEU A 92 0.37 23.17 1.51
CA LEU A 92 1.76 23.29 1.12
C LEU A 92 1.86 23.75 -0.36
N ASN A 93 2.95 24.45 -0.69
CA ASN A 93 3.23 24.86 -2.06
C ASN A 93 3.86 23.70 -2.85
N LEU A 94 3.09 22.61 -3.04
CA LEU A 94 3.54 21.39 -3.69
C LEU A 94 3.99 21.66 -5.14
N LEU A 95 4.89 20.83 -5.65
CA LEU A 95 5.24 20.80 -7.06
C LEU A 95 4.00 20.45 -7.90
N ASP A 96 3.90 21.02 -9.09
CA ASP A 96 2.95 20.49 -10.08
C ASP A 96 3.45 19.16 -10.65
N ARG A 97 2.62 18.48 -11.45
CA ARG A 97 2.98 17.19 -12.07
C ARG A 97 4.31 17.24 -12.80
N LYS A 98 4.51 18.25 -13.62
CA LYS A 98 5.69 18.38 -14.48
C LYS A 98 6.96 18.55 -13.64
N ASP A 99 6.91 19.42 -12.65
CA ASP A 99 8.06 19.71 -11.79
C ASP A 99 8.35 18.52 -10.85
N ALA A 100 7.31 17.81 -10.40
CA ALA A 100 7.47 16.56 -9.65
C ALA A 100 8.13 15.47 -10.52
N GLU A 101 7.70 15.27 -11.76
CA GLU A 101 8.33 14.33 -12.69
C GLU A 101 9.81 14.67 -12.93
N LEU A 102 10.13 15.93 -13.18
CA LEU A 102 11.52 16.38 -13.35
C LEU A 102 12.38 16.11 -12.11
N TYR A 103 11.81 16.34 -10.92
CA TYR A 103 12.48 16.06 -9.66
C TYR A 103 12.75 14.54 -9.50
N LEU A 104 11.73 13.72 -9.69
CA LEU A 104 11.83 12.28 -9.57
C LEU A 104 12.82 11.68 -10.58
N ASP A 105 12.84 12.19 -11.81
CA ASP A 105 13.79 11.79 -12.85
C ASP A 105 15.23 12.13 -12.48
N ALA A 106 15.45 13.33 -11.93
CA ALA A 106 16.77 13.75 -11.50
C ALA A 106 17.29 12.88 -10.33
N VAL A 107 16.42 12.56 -9.36
CA VAL A 107 16.76 11.67 -8.24
C VAL A 107 17.09 10.27 -8.76
N ARG A 108 16.21 9.66 -9.56
CA ARG A 108 16.40 8.31 -10.10
C ARG A 108 17.69 8.20 -10.92
N LYS A 109 17.98 9.18 -11.77
CA LYS A 109 19.23 9.21 -12.54
C LYS A 109 20.46 9.18 -11.61
N ALA A 110 20.47 10.03 -10.59
CA ALA A 110 21.57 10.08 -9.64
C ALA A 110 21.71 8.79 -8.82
N VAL A 111 20.58 8.16 -8.47
CA VAL A 111 20.54 6.86 -7.77
C VAL A 111 21.14 5.76 -8.65
N LEU A 112 20.79 5.66 -9.91
CA LEU A 112 21.35 4.66 -10.82
C LEU A 112 22.84 4.87 -11.03
N GLU A 113 23.32 6.12 -11.16
CA GLU A 113 24.74 6.45 -11.24
C GLU A 113 25.49 6.01 -9.97
N THR A 114 24.90 6.17 -8.78
CA THR A 114 25.55 5.71 -7.52
C THR A 114 25.49 4.20 -7.34
N LEU A 115 24.46 3.53 -7.86
CA LEU A 115 24.35 2.07 -7.81
C LEU A 115 25.49 1.39 -8.58
N GLU A 116 25.95 1.97 -9.70
CA GLU A 116 27.07 1.40 -10.46
C GLU A 116 28.32 1.20 -9.61
N ASP A 117 28.62 2.14 -8.71
CA ASP A 117 29.79 2.12 -7.85
C ASP A 117 29.53 1.56 -6.44
N ALA A 118 28.27 1.26 -6.08
CA ALA A 118 27.89 0.81 -4.74
C ALA A 118 28.53 -0.54 -4.38
N ASP A 119 29.07 -0.64 -3.16
CA ASP A 119 29.51 -1.92 -2.57
C ASP A 119 28.33 -2.58 -1.85
N LEU A 120 27.73 -3.59 -2.47
CA LEU A 120 26.59 -4.35 -1.94
C LEU A 120 27.02 -5.58 -1.13
N GLY A 121 28.34 -5.80 -0.97
CA GLY A 121 28.88 -6.92 -0.19
C GLY A 121 28.95 -6.62 1.33
N ASP A 122 29.93 -7.25 1.97
CA ASP A 122 30.18 -7.07 3.41
C ASP A 122 30.92 -5.75 3.74
N GLY A 123 30.57 -4.68 2.99
CA GLY A 123 31.10 -3.34 3.21
C GLY A 123 30.72 -2.77 4.59
N LYS A 124 31.19 -1.54 4.85
CA LYS A 124 31.00 -0.88 6.15
C LYS A 124 29.60 -0.30 6.33
N ASP A 125 28.84 -0.11 5.26
CA ASP A 125 27.52 0.49 5.31
C ASP A 125 26.43 -0.61 5.36
N PRO A 126 25.73 -0.76 6.49
CA PRO A 126 24.67 -1.77 6.63
C PRO A 126 23.46 -1.50 5.73
N LEU A 127 23.25 -0.26 5.26
CA LEU A 127 22.17 0.08 4.33
C LEU A 127 22.42 -0.49 2.93
N LEU A 128 23.68 -0.50 2.47
CA LEU A 128 24.06 -1.01 1.16
C LEU A 128 24.17 -2.53 1.13
N LYS A 129 24.42 -3.14 2.29
CA LYS A 129 24.63 -4.60 2.39
C LYS A 129 23.47 -5.37 1.77
N ASP A 130 23.81 -6.32 0.89
CA ASP A 130 22.84 -7.18 0.19
C ASP A 130 21.74 -6.39 -0.56
N GLY A 131 21.97 -5.11 -0.86
CA GLY A 131 21.03 -4.24 -1.57
C GLY A 131 19.82 -3.79 -0.73
N PHE A 132 19.88 -3.91 0.61
CA PHE A 132 18.75 -3.67 1.50
C PHE A 132 18.06 -2.32 1.24
N VAL A 133 18.79 -1.22 1.20
CA VAL A 133 18.20 0.12 1.03
C VAL A 133 17.48 0.27 -0.31
N TYR A 134 17.96 -0.36 -1.37
CA TYR A 134 17.29 -0.36 -2.69
C TYR A 134 15.97 -1.12 -2.64
N ASN A 135 15.96 -2.32 -2.02
CA ASN A 135 14.74 -3.09 -1.81
C ASN A 135 13.72 -2.33 -0.95
N MET A 136 14.19 -1.63 0.09
CA MET A 136 13.35 -0.79 0.95
C MET A 136 12.67 0.34 0.15
N ILE A 137 13.40 0.99 -0.76
CA ILE A 137 12.85 2.06 -1.61
C ILE A 137 11.81 1.50 -2.59
N VAL A 138 12.06 0.35 -3.22
CA VAL A 138 11.08 -0.31 -4.10
C VAL A 138 9.80 -0.63 -3.32
N GLN A 139 9.91 -1.22 -2.13
CA GLN A 139 8.76 -1.52 -1.28
C GLN A 139 8.01 -0.25 -0.86
N HIS A 140 8.72 0.82 -0.50
CA HIS A 140 8.12 2.10 -0.13
C HIS A 140 7.33 2.72 -1.28
N GLU A 141 7.84 2.67 -2.51
CA GLU A 141 7.12 3.16 -3.69
C GLU A 141 5.84 2.34 -3.93
N TYR A 142 5.87 1.01 -3.80
CA TYR A 142 4.67 0.17 -3.88
C TYR A 142 3.66 0.44 -2.75
N GLN A 143 4.10 0.71 -1.53
CA GLN A 143 3.21 1.11 -0.43
C GLN A 143 2.48 2.42 -0.74
N HIS A 144 3.18 3.39 -1.37
CA HIS A 144 2.55 4.62 -1.83
C HIS A 144 1.60 4.40 -3.02
N ASN A 145 1.90 3.47 -3.93
CA ASN A 145 0.95 3.08 -4.98
C ASN A 145 -0.34 2.52 -4.40
N GLU A 146 -0.27 1.69 -3.37
CA GLU A 146 -1.44 1.20 -2.64
C GLU A 146 -2.21 2.36 -1.97
N SER A 147 -1.52 3.27 -1.27
CA SER A 147 -2.13 4.45 -0.65
C SER A 147 -2.83 5.35 -1.68
N MET A 148 -2.22 5.58 -2.84
CA MET A 148 -2.82 6.34 -3.93
C MET A 148 -4.08 5.66 -4.49
N LEU A 149 -4.09 4.32 -4.63
CA LEU A 149 -5.29 3.58 -5.02
C LEU A 149 -6.40 3.69 -3.97
N GLN A 150 -6.06 3.65 -2.68
CA GLN A 150 -7.02 3.89 -1.61
C GLN A 150 -7.60 5.32 -1.69
N THR A 151 -6.76 6.32 -1.97
CA THR A 151 -7.20 7.71 -2.19
C THR A 151 -8.17 7.82 -3.38
N LEU A 152 -7.86 7.15 -4.49
CA LEU A 152 -8.70 7.11 -5.68
C LEU A 152 -10.02 6.36 -5.46
N GLN A 153 -10.05 5.36 -4.58
CA GLN A 153 -11.28 4.70 -4.14
C GLN A 153 -12.17 5.62 -3.29
N LEU A 154 -11.57 6.54 -2.52
CA LEU A 154 -12.29 7.51 -1.69
C LEU A 154 -12.69 8.78 -2.44
N LYS A 155 -12.17 8.97 -3.64
CA LYS A 155 -12.45 10.13 -4.50
C LYS A 155 -13.92 10.15 -4.88
N LYS A 156 -14.52 11.34 -4.81
CA LYS A 156 -15.90 11.60 -5.27
C LYS A 156 -15.91 12.24 -6.66
N GLY A 157 -17.00 12.10 -7.38
CA GLY A 157 -17.18 12.68 -8.70
C GLY A 157 -16.83 11.72 -9.82
N GLU A 158 -16.08 12.16 -10.83
CA GLU A 158 -15.72 11.32 -11.98
C GLU A 158 -14.90 10.11 -11.55
N GLY A 159 -15.29 8.91 -11.99
CA GLY A 159 -14.61 7.67 -11.61
C GLY A 159 -13.19 7.56 -12.17
N TYR A 160 -12.31 6.93 -11.42
CA TYR A 160 -10.94 6.64 -11.84
C TYR A 160 -10.90 5.40 -12.74
N LYS A 161 -10.27 5.52 -13.92
CA LYS A 161 -10.04 4.40 -14.85
C LYS A 161 -8.55 4.19 -15.05
N PRO A 162 -8.00 3.05 -14.60
CA PRO A 162 -6.61 2.73 -14.89
C PRO A 162 -6.37 2.55 -16.39
N GLU A 163 -5.19 2.90 -16.87
CA GLU A 163 -4.77 2.74 -18.27
C GLU A 163 -4.76 1.26 -18.73
N SER A 164 -4.47 0.36 -17.81
CA SER A 164 -4.51 -1.08 -18.07
C SER A 164 -5.27 -1.81 -16.97
N ARG A 165 -6.13 -2.74 -17.38
CA ARG A 165 -6.76 -3.70 -16.47
C ARG A 165 -6.17 -5.07 -16.72
N VAL A 166 -5.70 -5.73 -15.67
CA VAL A 166 -5.42 -7.17 -15.73
C VAL A 166 -6.76 -7.89 -15.66
N GLU A 167 -7.09 -8.68 -16.66
CA GLU A 167 -8.23 -9.60 -16.56
C GLU A 167 -7.88 -10.67 -15.52
N LEU A 168 -8.60 -10.65 -14.41
CA LEU A 168 -8.49 -11.70 -13.42
C LEU A 168 -9.26 -12.93 -13.91
N PRO A 169 -8.78 -14.15 -13.60
CA PRO A 169 -9.56 -15.35 -13.88
C PRO A 169 -10.92 -15.25 -13.20
N ALA A 170 -11.97 -15.72 -13.87
CA ALA A 170 -13.31 -15.75 -13.30
C ALA A 170 -13.29 -16.55 -11.98
N GLY A 171 -13.82 -15.96 -10.92
CA GLY A 171 -14.00 -16.64 -9.65
C GLY A 171 -14.98 -17.81 -9.79
N GLY A 172 -14.72 -18.89 -9.04
CA GLY A 172 -15.68 -19.99 -8.89
C GLY A 172 -16.43 -19.90 -7.56
N ALA A 173 -17.40 -20.79 -7.35
CA ALA A 173 -18.01 -20.95 -6.03
C ALA A 173 -16.92 -21.31 -5.02
N VAL A 174 -16.91 -20.63 -3.88
CA VAL A 174 -15.97 -20.87 -2.79
C VAL A 174 -16.67 -21.74 -1.74
N GLU A 175 -16.11 -22.91 -1.45
CA GLU A 175 -16.60 -23.74 -0.34
C GLU A 175 -16.04 -23.16 0.97
N GLU A 176 -16.95 -22.99 1.95
CA GLU A 176 -16.57 -22.55 3.30
C GLU A 176 -15.98 -23.72 4.05
N GLU A 177 -14.67 -23.86 4.00
CA GLU A 177 -13.91 -24.90 4.68
C GLU A 177 -12.93 -24.29 5.68
N MET A 178 -12.92 -24.80 6.90
CA MET A 178 -11.91 -24.48 7.89
C MET A 178 -10.82 -25.52 7.90
N VAL A 179 -9.57 -25.09 7.74
CA VAL A 179 -8.39 -25.96 7.76
C VAL A 179 -7.82 -26.01 9.17
N PRO A 180 -7.62 -27.21 9.75
CA PRO A 180 -6.96 -27.33 11.04
C PRO A 180 -5.45 -27.07 10.89
N VAL A 181 -4.94 -26.15 11.68
CA VAL A 181 -3.51 -25.91 11.84
C VAL A 181 -3.07 -26.53 13.16
N PRO A 182 -2.18 -27.54 13.15
CA PRO A 182 -1.73 -28.17 14.37
C PRO A 182 -0.95 -27.20 15.24
N GLY A 183 -1.09 -27.34 16.56
CA GLY A 183 -0.29 -26.57 17.52
C GLY A 183 1.18 -27.00 17.50
N GLY A 184 2.05 -26.13 17.99
CA GLY A 184 3.46 -26.38 18.15
C GLY A 184 4.34 -25.17 17.88
N GLU A 185 5.63 -25.39 17.91
CA GLU A 185 6.64 -24.39 17.61
C GLU A 185 6.76 -24.14 16.10
N PHE A 186 6.85 -22.86 15.72
CA PHE A 186 7.21 -22.46 14.38
C PHE A 186 8.15 -21.26 14.40
N VAL A 187 8.88 -21.02 13.32
CA VAL A 187 9.77 -19.86 13.18
C VAL A 187 8.97 -18.71 12.61
N MET A 188 8.81 -17.64 13.40
CA MET A 188 8.23 -16.38 12.98
C MET A 188 9.31 -15.37 12.65
N GLY A 189 9.08 -14.53 11.64
CA GLY A 189 10.06 -13.56 11.17
C GLY A 189 11.13 -14.17 10.28
N THR A 190 12.15 -13.37 9.95
CA THR A 190 13.21 -13.79 9.04
C THR A 190 14.56 -13.17 9.40
N ASP A 191 15.64 -13.87 9.06
CA ASP A 191 17.02 -13.35 9.07
C ASP A 191 17.48 -12.93 7.66
N ASP A 192 16.59 -12.88 6.68
CA ASP A 192 16.88 -12.31 5.37
C ASP A 192 16.87 -10.79 5.44
N HIS A 193 18.05 -10.21 5.69
CA HIS A 193 18.22 -8.77 5.84
C HIS A 193 18.21 -8.00 4.51
N ALA A 194 18.21 -8.68 3.37
CA ALA A 194 18.20 -8.02 2.07
C ALA A 194 16.84 -7.42 1.71
N ARG A 195 15.75 -8.10 2.10
CA ARG A 195 14.39 -7.72 1.71
C ARG A 195 13.44 -7.45 2.88
N ALA A 196 13.75 -7.98 4.05
CA ALA A 196 12.91 -7.80 5.22
C ALA A 196 13.09 -6.43 5.87
N LEU A 197 11.99 -5.79 6.21
CA LEU A 197 11.98 -4.58 7.02
C LEU A 197 12.32 -4.91 8.50
N ASP A 198 12.57 -3.90 9.30
CA ASP A 198 12.99 -4.06 10.70
C ASP A 198 11.92 -4.75 11.57
N ASN A 199 10.64 -4.51 11.30
CA ASN A 199 9.51 -5.15 12.00
C ASN A 199 9.27 -6.62 11.61
N GLU A 200 9.94 -7.12 10.57
CA GLU A 200 9.89 -8.52 10.15
C GLU A 200 11.06 -9.34 10.68
N ARG A 201 12.01 -8.71 11.38
CA ARG A 201 13.24 -9.31 11.92
C ARG A 201 13.17 -9.34 13.46
N ASN A 202 13.91 -10.26 14.12
CA ASN A 202 14.69 -11.38 13.55
C ASN A 202 13.81 -12.64 13.55
N ALA A 203 14.27 -13.72 12.87
CA ALA A 203 13.64 -15.03 13.02
C ALA A 203 13.69 -15.47 14.51
N HIS A 204 12.56 -15.92 15.04
CA HIS A 204 12.44 -16.41 16.41
C HIS A 204 11.38 -17.50 16.51
N VAL A 205 11.51 -18.36 17.50
CA VAL A 205 10.57 -19.44 17.71
C VAL A 205 9.37 -18.96 18.52
N VAL A 206 8.16 -19.28 18.04
CA VAL A 206 6.89 -19.03 18.72
C VAL A 206 6.15 -20.35 18.84
N ASP A 207 5.59 -20.64 20.02
CA ASP A 207 4.71 -21.78 20.25
C ASP A 207 3.25 -21.33 20.25
N LEU A 208 2.42 -21.92 19.38
CA LEU A 208 1.00 -21.62 19.26
C LEU A 208 0.15 -22.86 19.55
N PRO A 209 -1.02 -22.68 20.21
CA PRO A 209 -2.00 -23.76 20.26
C PRO A 209 -2.56 -24.06 18.86
N GLY A 210 -3.06 -25.28 18.65
CA GLY A 210 -3.76 -25.61 17.40
C GLY A 210 -5.00 -24.74 17.22
N PHE A 211 -5.28 -24.36 15.97
CA PHE A 211 -6.41 -23.50 15.61
C PHE A 211 -7.02 -23.93 14.27
N LEU A 212 -8.20 -23.39 13.98
CA LEU A 212 -8.83 -23.50 12.67
C LEU A 212 -8.73 -22.15 11.96
N ILE A 213 -8.51 -22.18 10.65
CA ILE A 213 -8.49 -21.00 9.81
C ILE A 213 -9.29 -21.27 8.52
N ASP A 214 -10.02 -20.31 8.03
CA ASP A 214 -10.69 -20.45 6.74
C ASP A 214 -9.68 -20.71 5.61
N ALA A 215 -10.00 -21.63 4.70
CA ALA A 215 -9.15 -21.96 3.55
C ALA A 215 -8.99 -20.79 2.58
N THR A 216 -9.93 -19.85 2.60
CA THR A 216 -9.97 -18.64 1.75
C THR A 216 -10.34 -17.42 2.58
N PRO A 217 -10.03 -16.20 2.12
CA PRO A 217 -10.61 -14.99 2.71
C PRO A 217 -12.14 -15.07 2.75
N VAL A 218 -12.77 -14.45 3.75
CA VAL A 218 -14.24 -14.35 3.84
C VAL A 218 -14.77 -13.65 2.59
N THR A 219 -15.70 -14.29 1.90
CA THR A 219 -16.28 -13.77 0.67
C THR A 219 -17.38 -12.74 0.95
N ASN A 220 -17.73 -11.93 -0.07
CA ASN A 220 -18.85 -11.01 0.01
C ASN A 220 -20.16 -11.77 0.31
N GLU A 221 -20.38 -12.95 -0.29
CA GLU A 221 -21.56 -13.77 -0.03
C GLU A 221 -21.62 -14.22 1.45
N ALA A 222 -20.51 -14.68 1.99
CA ALA A 222 -20.44 -15.09 3.39
C ALA A 222 -20.70 -13.92 4.35
N TYR A 223 -20.10 -12.76 4.07
CA TYR A 223 -20.28 -11.57 4.89
C TYR A 223 -21.68 -10.96 4.73
N LEU A 224 -22.28 -11.07 3.55
CA LEU A 224 -23.63 -10.60 3.27
C LEU A 224 -24.67 -11.31 4.17
N ARG A 225 -24.49 -12.61 4.44
CA ARG A 225 -25.34 -13.31 5.41
C ARG A 225 -25.30 -12.68 6.80
N PHE A 226 -24.12 -12.23 7.25
CA PHE A 226 -23.98 -11.50 8.52
C PHE A 226 -24.72 -10.16 8.48
N VAL A 227 -24.64 -9.42 7.37
CA VAL A 227 -25.35 -8.14 7.17
C VAL A 227 -26.85 -8.36 7.21
N GLU A 228 -27.36 -9.33 6.44
CA GLU A 228 -28.81 -9.61 6.30
C GLU A 228 -29.42 -10.24 7.56
N ASP A 229 -28.61 -10.94 8.39
CA ASP A 229 -29.03 -11.43 9.72
C ASP A 229 -29.02 -10.31 10.78
N GLY A 230 -28.80 -9.06 10.41
CA GLY A 230 -28.81 -7.90 11.30
C GLY A 230 -27.54 -7.77 12.14
N GLY A 231 -26.39 -8.24 11.65
CA GLY A 231 -25.11 -8.19 12.38
C GLY A 231 -24.70 -6.80 12.81
N TYR A 232 -25.05 -5.76 12.05
CA TYR A 232 -24.82 -4.36 12.38
C TYR A 232 -25.84 -3.77 13.38
N GLU A 233 -26.90 -4.50 13.72
CA GLU A 233 -27.92 -4.09 14.68
C GLU A 233 -27.74 -4.78 16.05
N ARG A 234 -26.78 -5.71 16.16
CA ARG A 234 -26.62 -6.60 17.31
C ARG A 234 -25.32 -6.28 18.06
N PRO A 235 -25.40 -5.56 19.22
CA PRO A 235 -24.24 -5.10 19.96
C PRO A 235 -23.35 -6.22 20.49
N GLU A 236 -23.87 -7.44 20.66
CA GLU A 236 -23.12 -8.60 21.15
C GLU A 236 -22.00 -9.06 20.22
N PHE A 237 -22.00 -8.65 18.95
CA PHE A 237 -20.96 -8.98 17.97
C PHE A 237 -19.82 -7.96 17.93
N TRP A 238 -19.92 -6.87 18.70
CA TRP A 238 -18.99 -5.75 18.62
C TRP A 238 -18.32 -5.50 19.97
N SER A 239 -17.08 -5.04 19.94
CA SER A 239 -16.51 -4.42 21.13
C SER A 239 -17.30 -3.13 21.50
N ALA A 240 -17.22 -2.70 22.74
CA ALA A 240 -17.91 -1.47 23.17
C ALA A 240 -17.52 -0.26 22.28
N ALA A 241 -16.22 -0.11 21.96
CA ALA A 241 -15.74 0.97 21.09
C ALA A 241 -16.24 0.80 19.64
N GLY A 242 -16.23 -0.43 19.10
CA GLY A 242 -16.74 -0.72 17.76
C GLY A 242 -18.23 -0.44 17.64
N TRP A 243 -19.00 -0.79 18.66
CA TRP A 243 -20.44 -0.51 18.69
C TRP A 243 -20.76 0.99 18.74
N GLU A 244 -20.05 1.78 19.55
CA GLU A 244 -20.21 3.24 19.56
C GLU A 244 -19.87 3.85 18.21
N TYR A 245 -18.75 3.42 17.57
CA TYR A 245 -18.36 3.88 16.25
C TYR A 245 -19.42 3.58 15.18
N ILE A 246 -19.96 2.35 15.14
CA ILE A 246 -21.03 1.97 14.21
C ILE A 246 -22.26 2.87 14.34
N LYS A 247 -22.68 3.16 15.59
CA LYS A 247 -23.83 4.04 15.85
C LYS A 247 -23.57 5.49 15.45
N GLU A 248 -22.38 5.99 15.77
CA GLU A 248 -21.96 7.37 15.48
C GLU A 248 -21.92 7.62 13.97
N GLU A 249 -21.27 6.70 13.24
CA GLU A 249 -21.12 6.75 11.78
C GLU A 249 -22.32 6.17 11.02
N ARG A 250 -23.30 5.58 11.71
CA ARG A 250 -24.51 4.96 11.13
C ARG A 250 -24.18 3.88 10.09
N ILE A 251 -23.21 3.04 10.43
CA ILE A 251 -22.75 1.96 9.56
C ILE A 251 -23.73 0.79 9.63
N SER A 252 -24.19 0.30 8.48
CA SER A 252 -25.10 -0.85 8.36
C SER A 252 -24.59 -1.93 7.40
N ALA A 253 -23.46 -1.68 6.72
CA ALA A 253 -22.81 -2.60 5.79
C ALA A 253 -21.35 -2.15 5.58
N PRO A 254 -20.49 -2.95 4.95
CA PRO A 254 -19.17 -2.51 4.51
C PRO A 254 -19.21 -1.23 3.68
N LYS A 255 -18.19 -0.38 3.83
CA LYS A 255 -18.10 0.88 3.07
C LYS A 255 -18.24 0.59 1.57
N HIS A 256 -18.94 1.45 0.86
CA HIS A 256 -19.29 1.36 -0.56
C HIS A 256 -20.34 0.31 -0.93
N TRP A 257 -20.83 -0.55 0.01
CA TRP A 257 -21.95 -1.40 -0.28
C TRP A 257 -23.27 -0.64 -0.13
N TYR A 258 -24.20 -0.88 -1.04
CA TYR A 258 -25.54 -0.31 -0.97
C TYR A 258 -26.56 -1.20 -1.68
N GLN A 259 -27.82 -0.95 -1.42
CA GLN A 259 -28.94 -1.75 -1.93
C GLN A 259 -29.91 -0.84 -2.69
N PRO A 260 -29.81 -0.72 -4.04
CA PRO A 260 -30.72 0.12 -4.82
C PRO A 260 -32.14 -0.44 -4.85
N GLU A 261 -32.28 -1.75 -4.77
CA GLU A 261 -33.55 -2.47 -4.70
C GLU A 261 -33.48 -3.60 -3.67
N PRO A 262 -34.60 -4.04 -3.07
CA PRO A 262 -34.60 -5.15 -2.12
C PRO A 262 -33.88 -6.39 -2.66
N HIS A 263 -32.96 -6.94 -1.89
CA HIS A 263 -32.16 -8.12 -2.24
C HIS A 263 -31.18 -7.94 -3.43
N SER A 264 -30.94 -6.72 -3.88
CA SER A 264 -29.98 -6.42 -4.94
C SER A 264 -28.82 -5.61 -4.37
N TRP A 265 -27.71 -6.27 -4.05
CA TRP A 265 -26.54 -5.61 -3.48
C TRP A 265 -25.54 -5.18 -4.56
N TRP A 266 -25.07 -3.96 -4.42
CA TRP A 266 -24.12 -3.30 -5.30
C TRP A 266 -22.94 -2.74 -4.50
N THR A 267 -21.84 -2.47 -5.17
CA THR A 267 -20.69 -1.77 -4.60
C THR A 267 -20.24 -0.67 -5.55
N GLU A 268 -19.70 0.39 -4.97
CA GLU A 268 -18.97 1.40 -5.74
C GLU A 268 -17.47 1.05 -5.72
N ARG A 269 -16.89 0.94 -6.90
CA ARG A 269 -15.44 0.75 -7.05
C ARG A 269 -14.87 1.83 -7.95
N PHE A 270 -13.98 2.64 -7.39
CA PHE A 270 -13.34 3.77 -8.07
C PHE A 270 -14.35 4.73 -8.74
N GLY A 271 -15.50 4.97 -8.12
CA GLY A 271 -16.56 5.82 -8.65
C GLY A 271 -17.47 5.17 -9.69
N PHE A 272 -17.39 3.85 -9.87
CA PHE A 272 -18.30 3.09 -10.74
C PHE A 272 -19.12 2.11 -9.91
N ASP A 273 -20.42 2.12 -10.18
CA ASP A 273 -21.36 1.18 -9.58
C ASP A 273 -21.30 -0.17 -10.32
N GLU A 274 -21.16 -1.24 -9.56
CA GLU A 274 -21.19 -2.61 -10.08
C GLU A 274 -21.97 -3.54 -9.14
N PRO A 275 -22.62 -4.59 -9.66
CA PRO A 275 -23.20 -5.62 -8.81
C PRO A 275 -22.14 -6.20 -7.88
N LEU A 276 -22.51 -6.45 -6.62
CA LEU A 276 -21.60 -7.06 -5.66
C LEU A 276 -21.20 -8.46 -6.13
N ASP A 277 -19.92 -8.67 -6.39
CA ASP A 277 -19.39 -10.00 -6.74
C ASP A 277 -19.40 -10.90 -5.49
N PRO A 278 -20.22 -11.96 -5.45
CA PRO A 278 -20.35 -12.81 -4.28
C PRO A 278 -19.08 -13.58 -3.93
N ALA A 279 -18.24 -13.91 -4.90
CA ALA A 279 -17.03 -14.70 -4.72
C ALA A 279 -15.78 -13.85 -4.36
N ALA A 280 -15.85 -12.55 -4.53
CA ALA A 280 -14.73 -11.67 -4.16
C ALA A 280 -14.57 -11.59 -2.63
N PRO A 281 -13.34 -11.42 -2.12
CA PRO A 281 -13.11 -11.15 -0.71
C PRO A 281 -13.83 -9.88 -0.24
N VAL A 282 -14.45 -9.93 0.94
CA VAL A 282 -15.01 -8.73 1.56
C VAL A 282 -13.89 -7.77 1.97
N VAL A 283 -14.12 -6.48 1.74
CA VAL A 283 -13.21 -5.39 2.14
C VAL A 283 -13.96 -4.34 2.97
N HIS A 284 -13.22 -3.43 3.61
CA HIS A 284 -13.77 -2.37 4.47
C HIS A 284 -14.54 -2.92 5.68
N VAL A 285 -14.05 -3.98 6.25
CA VAL A 285 -14.53 -4.61 7.48
C VAL A 285 -13.43 -4.58 8.55
N SER A 286 -13.81 -4.65 9.82
CA SER A 286 -12.88 -4.83 10.95
C SER A 286 -12.91 -6.28 11.43
N TRP A 287 -11.88 -6.64 12.19
CA TRP A 287 -11.81 -7.92 12.89
C TRP A 287 -12.77 -7.97 14.06
#